data_0447e3fee68d882154b7aacef08c2dba
#
_entry.id   0447e3fee68d882154b7aacef08c2dba
#
_cell.length_a   1.000
_cell.length_b   1.000
_cell.length_c   1.000
_cell.angle_alpha   90.00
_cell.angle_beta   90.00
_cell.angle_gamma   90.00
#
_symmetry.space_group_name_H-M   'P 1'
#
loop_
_entity.id
_entity.type
_entity.pdbx_description
1 polymer ?
#
loop_
_entity_poly.entity_id
_entity_poly.type
_entity_poly.pdbx_seq_one_letter_code
_entity_poly.pdbx_strand_id
1 'polypeptide(L)'
;FFKKKLLQITKNKKTILMLNIPQKEKGEVFNVLLLLKNGAIIYKKNKSILPNYGVFDEKRYFSTKKIDSTFFSYKQKKIKFLICEEMWSKEFLELNKSVKPDLLVVINASPFEIDKFSQRKKIAKENVKAYRCGLIYLNHIGCQDELIFDGGSFYMNKSEKILFQEKFFFETETILDLNKLNFIKKNKI
;
A
#
# COMPACT_ATOMS: atom_id res chain seq x y z
N PHE A 1 -22.19 2.12 -8.31
CA PHE A 1 -22.38 0.69 -8.61
C PHE A 1 -21.28 -0.16 -7.98
N PHE A 2 -20.02 0.07 -8.30
CA PHE A 2 -18.86 -0.75 -7.84
C PHE A 2 -18.73 -0.84 -6.32
N LYS A 3 -18.82 0.30 -5.60
CA LYS A 3 -18.75 0.35 -4.13
C LYS A 3 -19.81 -0.53 -3.46
N LYS A 4 -21.06 -0.53 -3.95
CA LYS A 4 -22.14 -1.38 -3.40
C LYS A 4 -21.81 -2.87 -3.55
N LYS A 5 -21.27 -3.30 -4.70
CA LYS A 5 -20.85 -4.69 -4.93
C LYS A 5 -19.75 -5.11 -3.95
N LEU A 6 -18.73 -4.27 -3.76
CA LEU A 6 -17.63 -4.55 -2.82
C LEU A 6 -18.13 -4.69 -1.37
N LEU A 7 -19.06 -3.83 -0.94
CA LEU A 7 -19.66 -3.95 0.38
C LEU A 7 -20.47 -5.27 0.51
N GLN A 8 -21.19 -5.68 -0.53
CA GLN A 8 -21.90 -6.95 -0.53
C GLN A 8 -20.96 -8.17 -0.40
N ILE A 9 -19.83 -8.17 -1.14
CA ILE A 9 -18.84 -9.26 -1.08
C ILE A 9 -18.28 -9.44 0.33
N THR A 10 -18.12 -8.35 1.10
CA THR A 10 -17.61 -8.41 2.47
C THR A 10 -18.68 -8.67 3.53
N LYS A 11 -19.98 -8.67 3.17
CA LYS A 11 -21.08 -8.91 4.10
C LYS A 11 -20.97 -10.30 4.72
N ASN A 12 -21.14 -10.38 6.04
CA ASN A 12 -21.02 -11.61 6.83
C ASN A 12 -19.63 -12.27 6.77
N LYS A 13 -18.59 -11.53 6.34
CA LYS A 13 -17.20 -12.03 6.33
C LYS A 13 -16.41 -11.42 7.49
N LYS A 14 -15.58 -12.25 8.14
CA LYS A 14 -14.62 -11.80 9.17
C LYS A 14 -13.37 -11.15 8.56
N THR A 15 -13.08 -11.45 7.30
CA THR A 15 -11.95 -10.93 6.54
C THR A 15 -12.09 -9.43 6.30
N ILE A 16 -10.99 -8.70 6.39
CA ILE A 16 -10.88 -7.31 5.96
C ILE A 16 -10.35 -7.31 4.54
N LEU A 17 -11.09 -6.71 3.62
CA LEU A 17 -10.64 -6.45 2.26
C LEU A 17 -10.03 -5.05 2.19
N MET A 18 -8.78 -4.98 1.75
CA MET A 18 -8.08 -3.71 1.46
C MET A 18 -8.03 -3.49 -0.04
N LEU A 19 -8.39 -2.30 -0.47
CA LEU A 19 -8.30 -1.91 -1.88
C LEU A 19 -8.06 -0.41 -2.02
N ASN A 20 -7.49 -0.02 -3.16
CA ASN A 20 -7.31 1.37 -3.55
C ASN A 20 -8.18 1.68 -4.76
N ILE A 21 -8.98 2.74 -4.69
CA ILE A 21 -9.94 3.12 -5.74
C ILE A 21 -10.03 4.64 -5.90
N PRO A 22 -10.39 5.15 -7.09
CA PRO A 22 -10.85 6.51 -7.23
C PRO A 22 -12.21 6.68 -6.55
N GLN A 23 -12.36 7.76 -5.78
CA GLN A 23 -13.62 8.11 -5.11
C GLN A 23 -13.97 9.57 -5.32
N LYS A 24 -15.17 9.84 -5.85
CA LYS A 24 -15.70 11.20 -6.00
C LYS A 24 -16.34 11.67 -4.70
N GLU A 25 -15.98 12.88 -4.24
CA GLU A 25 -16.52 13.56 -3.07
C GLU A 25 -16.65 15.05 -3.36
N LYS A 26 -17.86 15.61 -3.19
CA LYS A 26 -18.14 17.04 -3.38
C LYS A 26 -17.61 17.65 -4.69
N GLY A 27 -17.68 16.86 -5.79
CA GLY A 27 -17.21 17.29 -7.10
C GLY A 27 -15.75 16.93 -7.42
N GLU A 28 -14.91 16.67 -6.44
CA GLU A 28 -13.51 16.28 -6.59
C GLU A 28 -13.34 14.76 -6.60
N VAL A 29 -12.27 14.28 -7.21
CA VAL A 29 -11.91 12.86 -7.23
C VAL A 29 -10.64 12.65 -6.40
N PHE A 30 -10.67 11.67 -5.52
CA PHE A 30 -9.54 11.29 -4.66
C PHE A 30 -9.09 9.87 -4.94
N ASN A 31 -7.79 9.65 -4.86
CA ASN A 31 -7.19 8.33 -4.81
C ASN A 31 -7.28 7.81 -3.36
N VAL A 32 -8.08 6.77 -3.11
CA VAL A 32 -8.50 6.39 -1.76
C VAL A 32 -8.22 4.93 -1.46
N LEU A 33 -7.53 4.66 -0.36
CA LEU A 33 -7.44 3.34 0.25
C LEU A 33 -8.65 3.13 1.17
N LEU A 34 -9.33 2.01 0.99
CA LEU A 34 -10.44 1.57 1.81
C LEU A 34 -10.14 0.23 2.48
N LEU A 35 -10.54 0.09 3.73
CA LEU A 35 -10.69 -1.19 4.40
C LEU A 35 -12.17 -1.50 4.56
N LEU A 36 -12.59 -2.64 4.03
CA LEU A 36 -13.97 -3.09 4.06
C LEU A 36 -14.09 -4.35 4.93
N LYS A 37 -15.08 -4.39 5.81
CA LYS A 37 -15.40 -5.55 6.63
C LYS A 37 -16.90 -5.61 6.88
N ASN A 38 -17.46 -6.79 6.79
CA ASN A 38 -18.87 -7.05 7.13
C ASN A 38 -19.85 -6.05 6.49
N GLY A 39 -19.65 -5.72 5.20
CA GLY A 39 -20.52 -4.82 4.46
C GLY A 39 -20.32 -3.32 4.79
N ALA A 40 -19.31 -2.95 5.56
CA ALA A 40 -19.04 -1.57 5.94
C ALA A 40 -17.60 -1.14 5.60
N ILE A 41 -17.41 0.17 5.41
CA ILE A 41 -16.08 0.78 5.37
C ILE A 41 -15.66 1.02 6.81
N ILE A 42 -14.59 0.37 7.24
CA ILE A 42 -14.05 0.49 8.61
C ILE A 42 -12.84 1.42 8.71
N TYR A 43 -12.23 1.75 7.58
CA TYR A 43 -11.14 2.72 7.50
C TYR A 43 -11.06 3.31 6.10
N LYS A 44 -10.67 4.57 6.01
CA LYS A 44 -10.48 5.30 4.77
C LYS A 44 -9.27 6.20 4.90
N LYS A 45 -8.40 6.20 3.88
CA LYS A 45 -7.27 7.10 3.74
C LYS A 45 -7.23 7.65 2.33
N ASN A 46 -7.10 8.98 2.19
CA ASN A 46 -6.84 9.61 0.91
C ASN A 46 -5.33 9.66 0.66
N LYS A 47 -4.90 9.46 -0.58
CA LYS A 47 -3.52 9.70 -1.00
C LYS A 47 -3.20 11.19 -0.85
N SER A 48 -2.12 11.48 -0.13
CA SER A 48 -1.74 12.88 0.19
C SER A 48 -0.69 13.43 -0.78
N ILE A 49 0.13 12.56 -1.38
CA ILE A 49 1.19 12.94 -2.32
C ILE A 49 0.88 12.35 -3.67
N LEU A 50 0.66 13.21 -4.67
CA LEU A 50 0.37 12.83 -6.05
C LEU A 50 1.61 13.06 -6.91
N PRO A 51 2.20 12.01 -7.52
CA PRO A 51 3.27 12.16 -8.48
C PRO A 51 2.76 12.88 -9.73
N ASN A 52 3.60 13.78 -10.27
CA ASN A 52 3.32 14.52 -11.50
C ASN A 52 4.62 14.74 -12.26
N TYR A 53 5.29 13.64 -12.55
CA TYR A 53 6.57 13.61 -13.28
C TYR A 53 6.70 12.29 -14.05
N GLY A 54 7.54 12.27 -15.10
CA GLY A 54 7.72 11.10 -15.95
C GLY A 54 6.40 10.64 -16.56
N VAL A 55 6.03 9.40 -16.27
CA VAL A 55 4.78 8.77 -16.74
C VAL A 55 3.56 9.09 -15.87
N PHE A 56 3.74 9.84 -14.77
CA PHE A 56 2.67 10.13 -13.82
C PHE A 56 2.07 11.51 -14.06
N ASP A 57 0.74 11.56 -14.14
CA ASP A 57 -0.06 12.80 -14.25
C ASP A 57 -1.27 12.75 -13.29
N GLU A 58 -1.01 12.33 -12.04
CA GLU A 58 -2.09 12.14 -11.06
C GLU A 58 -2.77 13.46 -10.67
N LYS A 59 -2.05 14.58 -10.65
CA LYS A 59 -2.63 15.89 -10.29
C LYS A 59 -3.70 16.37 -11.26
N ARG A 60 -3.70 15.84 -12.49
CA ARG A 60 -4.72 16.15 -13.48
C ARG A 60 -6.09 15.60 -13.11
N TYR A 61 -6.13 14.46 -12.43
CA TYR A 61 -7.34 13.70 -12.17
C TYR A 61 -7.75 13.67 -10.70
N PHE A 62 -6.78 13.79 -9.79
CA PHE A 62 -7.01 13.64 -8.36
C PHE A 62 -6.70 14.90 -7.59
N SER A 63 -7.56 15.17 -6.59
CA SER A 63 -7.33 16.16 -5.56
C SER A 63 -6.63 15.52 -4.36
N THR A 64 -5.93 16.33 -3.56
CA THR A 64 -5.30 15.89 -2.31
C THR A 64 -6.04 16.45 -1.11
N LYS A 65 -5.90 15.75 0.02
CA LYS A 65 -6.19 16.27 1.33
C LYS A 65 -4.89 16.50 2.09
N LYS A 66 -4.97 17.17 3.23
CA LYS A 66 -3.84 17.36 4.14
C LYS A 66 -3.17 16.01 4.45
N ILE A 67 -1.85 16.04 4.60
CA ILE A 67 -1.07 14.84 4.93
C ILE A 67 -1.64 14.18 6.19
N ASP A 68 -1.94 12.88 6.05
CA ASP A 68 -2.59 12.08 7.07
C ASP A 68 -1.54 11.38 7.94
N SER A 69 -1.59 11.62 9.24
CA SER A 69 -0.74 10.97 10.25
C SER A 69 -1.43 9.79 10.95
N THR A 70 -2.63 9.42 10.55
CA THR A 70 -3.41 8.35 11.20
C THR A 70 -2.83 6.96 10.97
N PHE A 71 -3.29 6.02 11.77
CA PHE A 71 -3.06 4.59 11.62
C PHE A 71 -4.36 3.84 11.89
N PHE A 72 -4.44 2.61 11.38
CA PHE A 72 -5.54 1.70 11.65
C PHE A 72 -5.15 0.74 12.78
N SER A 73 -5.99 0.63 13.80
CA SER A 73 -5.76 -0.31 14.89
C SER A 73 -6.46 -1.64 14.62
N TYR A 74 -5.71 -2.73 14.61
CA TYR A 74 -6.22 -4.08 14.43
C TYR A 74 -5.52 -5.07 15.36
N LYS A 75 -6.30 -5.78 16.20
CA LYS A 75 -5.77 -6.75 17.17
C LYS A 75 -4.56 -6.19 17.95
N GLN A 76 -4.73 -5.02 18.55
CA GLN A 76 -3.72 -4.28 19.34
C GLN A 76 -2.47 -3.83 18.54
N LYS A 77 -2.44 -4.02 17.22
CA LYS A 77 -1.37 -3.53 16.35
C LYS A 77 -1.79 -2.26 15.62
N LYS A 78 -0.89 -1.30 15.56
CA LYS A 78 -1.02 -0.06 14.81
C LYS A 78 -0.46 -0.27 13.41
N ILE A 79 -1.31 -0.26 12.40
CA ILE A 79 -0.92 -0.43 11.00
C ILE A 79 -1.03 0.93 10.31
N LYS A 80 0.07 1.40 9.73
CA LYS A 80 0.07 2.61 8.91
C LYS A 80 0.10 2.23 7.45
N PHE A 81 -0.81 2.81 6.70
CA PHE A 81 -0.88 2.63 5.25
C PHE A 81 -0.20 3.79 4.53
N LEU A 82 0.57 3.47 3.51
CA LEU A 82 1.15 4.41 2.56
C LEU A 82 0.65 4.06 1.15
N ILE A 83 0.37 5.09 0.35
CA ILE A 83 -0.05 4.89 -1.03
C ILE A 83 1.05 5.40 -1.95
N CYS A 84 1.80 4.45 -2.53
CA CYS A 84 2.82 4.66 -3.56
C CYS A 84 3.78 5.81 -3.23
N GLU A 85 3.59 6.99 -3.82
CA GLU A 85 4.45 8.18 -3.70
C GLU A 85 4.67 8.65 -2.26
N GLU A 86 3.75 8.35 -1.34
CA GLU A 86 3.92 8.71 0.07
C GLU A 86 5.13 8.03 0.72
N MET A 87 5.53 6.84 0.22
CA MET A 87 6.75 6.17 0.67
C MET A 87 8.03 6.88 0.17
N TRP A 88 7.98 7.53 -0.98
CA TRP A 88 9.10 8.22 -1.62
C TRP A 88 9.29 9.64 -1.13
N SER A 89 8.23 10.26 -0.58
CA SER A 89 8.23 11.66 -0.16
C SER A 89 8.95 11.85 1.17
N LYS A 90 10.04 12.61 1.14
CA LYS A 90 10.76 13.02 2.35
C LYS A 90 9.88 13.89 3.25
N GLU A 91 9.08 14.79 2.67
CA GLU A 91 8.14 15.63 3.40
C GLU A 91 7.12 14.77 4.17
N PHE A 92 6.51 13.78 3.49
CA PHE A 92 5.58 12.87 4.13
C PHE A 92 6.24 12.11 5.29
N LEU A 93 7.46 11.61 5.07
CA LEU A 93 8.22 10.90 6.09
C LEU A 93 8.51 11.80 7.30
N GLU A 94 9.01 13.02 7.10
CA GLU A 94 9.33 13.95 8.17
C GLU A 94 8.11 14.32 9.01
N LEU A 95 6.99 14.61 8.39
CA LEU A 95 5.73 14.92 9.08
C LEU A 95 5.14 13.73 9.85
N ASN A 96 5.52 12.51 9.50
CA ASN A 96 4.95 11.28 10.04
C ASN A 96 5.92 10.44 10.89
N LYS A 97 7.22 10.74 10.95
CA LYS A 97 8.22 9.93 11.66
C LYS A 97 8.02 9.81 13.16
N SER A 98 7.24 10.70 13.78
CA SER A 98 6.84 10.62 15.19
C SER A 98 5.79 9.53 15.44
N VAL A 99 5.00 9.17 14.43
CA VAL A 99 4.06 8.06 14.50
C VAL A 99 4.86 6.76 14.58
N LYS A 100 4.56 5.93 15.58
CA LYS A 100 5.24 4.64 15.78
C LYS A 100 4.27 3.49 15.52
N PRO A 101 4.08 3.09 14.25
CA PRO A 101 3.27 1.93 13.91
C PRO A 101 4.04 0.64 14.22
N ASP A 102 3.29 -0.46 14.34
CA ASP A 102 3.86 -1.81 14.43
C ASP A 102 4.20 -2.38 13.05
N LEU A 103 3.54 -1.86 12.00
CA LEU A 103 3.69 -2.30 10.63
C LEU A 103 3.36 -1.18 9.65
N LEU A 104 4.18 -1.04 8.61
CA LEU A 104 3.83 -0.29 7.40
C LEU A 104 3.26 -1.24 6.34
N VAL A 105 2.22 -0.81 5.66
CA VAL A 105 1.69 -1.47 4.46
C VAL A 105 1.65 -0.44 3.34
N VAL A 106 2.45 -0.66 2.31
CA VAL A 106 2.58 0.24 1.15
C VAL A 106 1.94 -0.41 -0.05
N ILE A 107 0.95 0.25 -0.64
CA ILE A 107 0.27 -0.22 -1.86
C ILE A 107 0.73 0.59 -3.07
N ASN A 108 1.13 -0.10 -4.13
CA ASN A 108 1.77 0.51 -5.28
C ASN A 108 1.22 -0.03 -6.60
N ALA A 109 1.21 0.86 -7.59
CA ALA A 109 1.28 0.56 -9.01
C ALA A 109 2.55 1.24 -9.54
N SER A 110 3.71 0.72 -9.12
CA SER A 110 5.02 1.25 -9.51
C SER A 110 5.47 0.56 -10.77
N PRO A 111 5.65 1.29 -11.90
CA PRO A 111 6.05 0.69 -13.17
C PRO A 111 7.43 0.06 -13.11
N PHE A 112 7.64 -0.90 -14.00
CA PHE A 112 8.95 -1.49 -14.23
C PHE A 112 9.88 -0.47 -14.89
N GLU A 113 11.06 -0.35 -14.37
CA GLU A 113 12.23 0.34 -14.94
C GLU A 113 13.47 -0.46 -14.54
N ILE A 114 14.55 -0.33 -15.34
CA ILE A 114 15.85 -0.87 -14.99
C ILE A 114 16.27 -0.30 -13.63
N ASP A 115 16.77 -1.16 -12.72
CA ASP A 115 17.19 -0.80 -11.35
C ASP A 115 16.09 -0.27 -10.40
N LYS A 116 14.83 -0.18 -10.85
CA LYS A 116 13.72 0.31 -9.99
C LYS A 116 13.57 -0.50 -8.71
N PHE A 117 13.76 -1.81 -8.78
CA PHE A 117 13.67 -2.65 -7.60
C PHE A 117 14.74 -2.31 -6.54
N SER A 118 15.96 -2.00 -6.97
CA SER A 118 17.02 -1.53 -6.05
C SER A 118 16.66 -0.21 -5.39
N GLN A 119 16.05 0.71 -6.13
CA GLN A 119 15.53 1.96 -5.59
C GLN A 119 14.38 1.71 -4.59
N ARG A 120 13.40 0.84 -4.94
CA ARG A 120 12.30 0.46 -4.04
C ARG A 120 12.83 -0.08 -2.71
N LYS A 121 13.83 -0.97 -2.75
CA LYS A 121 14.48 -1.51 -1.54
C LYS A 121 15.16 -0.42 -0.71
N LYS A 122 15.87 0.49 -1.33
CA LYS A 122 16.55 1.60 -0.65
C LYS A 122 15.53 2.47 0.10
N ILE A 123 14.48 2.92 -0.58
CA ILE A 123 13.44 3.75 0.01
C ILE A 123 12.66 3.00 1.10
N ALA A 124 12.38 1.71 0.91
CA ALA A 124 11.76 0.89 1.94
C ALA A 124 12.61 0.81 3.21
N LYS A 125 13.95 0.65 3.09
CA LYS A 125 14.88 0.69 4.24
C LYS A 125 14.82 2.02 4.98
N GLU A 126 14.82 3.15 4.27
CA GLU A 126 14.73 4.48 4.87
C GLU A 126 13.44 4.61 5.70
N ASN A 127 12.31 4.14 5.18
CA ASN A 127 11.04 4.14 5.90
C ASN A 127 11.06 3.19 7.11
N VAL A 128 11.54 1.94 6.95
CA VAL A 128 11.68 0.97 8.04
C VAL A 128 12.51 1.53 9.19
N LYS A 129 13.63 2.18 8.86
CA LYS A 129 14.52 2.83 9.84
C LYS A 129 13.82 3.98 10.58
N ALA A 130 13.14 4.86 9.83
CA ALA A 130 12.48 6.03 10.40
C ALA A 130 11.29 5.65 11.31
N TYR A 131 10.44 4.72 10.87
CA TYR A 131 9.28 4.26 11.63
C TYR A 131 9.62 3.18 12.65
N ARG A 132 10.80 2.55 12.56
CA ARG A 132 11.29 1.47 13.43
C ARG A 132 10.38 0.22 13.45
N CYS A 133 9.76 -0.10 12.34
CA CYS A 133 8.85 -1.25 12.19
C CYS A 133 9.07 -1.96 10.86
N GLY A 134 8.47 -3.15 10.69
CA GLY A 134 8.49 -3.86 9.41
C GLY A 134 7.62 -3.19 8.35
N LEU A 135 7.87 -3.55 7.07
CA LEU A 135 7.18 -2.98 5.91
C LEU A 135 6.77 -4.10 4.95
N ILE A 136 5.49 -4.13 4.61
CA ILE A 136 4.95 -4.90 3.49
C ILE A 136 4.84 -3.95 2.30
N TYR A 137 5.57 -4.26 1.23
CA TYR A 137 5.50 -3.59 -0.07
C TYR A 137 4.65 -4.43 -1.02
N LEU A 138 3.49 -3.93 -1.38
CA LEU A 138 2.62 -4.56 -2.37
C LEU A 138 2.74 -3.80 -3.68
N ASN A 139 3.02 -4.49 -4.77
CA ASN A 139 3.10 -3.88 -6.10
C ASN A 139 2.16 -4.58 -7.08
N HIS A 140 1.57 -3.78 -7.93
CA HIS A 140 0.74 -4.25 -9.03
C HIS A 140 1.53 -5.13 -9.99
N ILE A 141 0.85 -6.07 -10.64
CA ILE A 141 1.38 -6.88 -11.75
C ILE A 141 0.44 -6.73 -12.95
N GLY A 142 1.01 -6.66 -14.13
CA GLY A 142 0.26 -6.56 -15.38
C GLY A 142 0.79 -5.48 -16.28
N CYS A 143 0.01 -5.16 -17.31
CA CYS A 143 0.32 -4.10 -18.27
C CYS A 143 -0.91 -3.21 -18.40
N GLN A 144 -0.68 -1.91 -18.54
CA GLN A 144 -1.74 -0.96 -18.85
C GLN A 144 -1.14 0.16 -19.69
N ASP A 145 -1.75 0.41 -20.86
CA ASP A 145 -1.22 1.32 -21.85
C ASP A 145 0.25 0.98 -22.20
N GLU A 146 1.17 1.92 -22.04
CA GLU A 146 2.59 1.73 -22.30
C GLU A 146 3.38 1.29 -21.06
N LEU A 147 2.71 1.05 -19.92
CA LEU A 147 3.34 0.71 -18.66
C LEU A 147 3.28 -0.80 -18.39
N ILE A 148 4.39 -1.32 -17.91
CA ILE A 148 4.52 -2.68 -17.39
C ILE A 148 4.71 -2.59 -15.89
N PHE A 149 3.98 -3.41 -15.14
CA PHE A 149 4.09 -3.54 -13.69
C PHE A 149 4.64 -4.93 -13.37
N ASP A 150 5.79 -4.95 -12.73
CA ASP A 150 6.59 -6.15 -12.52
C ASP A 150 6.25 -6.93 -11.23
N GLY A 151 5.34 -6.44 -10.40
CA GLY A 151 5.05 -7.06 -9.12
C GLY A 151 6.24 -6.99 -8.16
N GLY A 152 6.81 -8.16 -7.81
CA GLY A 152 7.95 -8.23 -6.91
C GLY A 152 7.65 -7.73 -5.50
N SER A 153 6.42 -7.93 -5.02
CA SER A 153 5.99 -7.57 -3.66
C SER A 153 6.90 -8.24 -2.63
N PHE A 154 7.18 -7.56 -1.50
CA PHE A 154 8.08 -8.09 -0.49
C PHE A 154 7.69 -7.68 0.93
N TYR A 155 8.22 -8.43 1.90
CA TYR A 155 8.23 -8.05 3.30
C TYR A 155 9.66 -7.77 3.78
N MET A 156 9.85 -6.60 4.35
CA MET A 156 11.09 -6.17 5.00
C MET A 156 10.86 -6.06 6.51
N ASN A 157 11.70 -6.71 7.29
CA ASN A 157 11.59 -6.66 8.75
C ASN A 157 12.20 -5.36 9.32
N LYS A 158 12.01 -5.13 10.62
CA LYS A 158 12.54 -3.95 11.32
C LYS A 158 14.07 -3.84 11.33
N SER A 159 14.78 -4.92 11.00
CA SER A 159 16.24 -4.96 10.84
C SER A 159 16.67 -4.75 9.38
N GLU A 160 15.78 -4.21 8.54
CA GLU A 160 16.02 -3.86 7.13
C GLU A 160 16.36 -5.06 6.23
N LYS A 161 16.08 -6.29 6.67
CA LYS A 161 16.25 -7.50 5.88
C LYS A 161 14.95 -7.87 5.18
N ILE A 162 15.02 -8.13 3.88
CA ILE A 162 13.92 -8.73 3.13
C ILE A 162 13.85 -10.20 3.54
N LEU A 163 12.78 -10.58 4.22
CA LEU A 163 12.53 -11.96 4.62
C LEU A 163 11.76 -12.73 3.57
N PHE A 164 11.09 -11.99 2.69
CA PHE A 164 10.31 -12.55 1.61
C PHE A 164 10.19 -11.58 0.43
N GLN A 165 10.17 -12.17 -0.76
CA GLN A 165 9.91 -11.45 -2.02
C GLN A 165 9.17 -12.38 -2.98
N GLU A 166 8.12 -11.85 -3.61
CA GLU A 166 7.45 -12.52 -4.71
C GLU A 166 8.29 -12.48 -5.99
N LYS A 167 8.03 -13.45 -6.87
CA LYS A 167 8.64 -13.46 -8.20
C LYS A 167 8.13 -12.26 -9.01
N PHE A 168 9.03 -11.69 -9.81
CA PHE A 168 8.64 -10.69 -10.78
C PHE A 168 7.79 -11.32 -11.90
N PHE A 169 6.81 -10.54 -12.38
CA PHE A 169 5.95 -10.89 -13.52
C PHE A 169 5.09 -12.15 -13.29
N PHE A 170 4.84 -12.54 -12.04
CA PHE A 170 3.98 -13.66 -11.70
C PHE A 170 2.91 -13.24 -10.70
N GLU A 171 1.65 -13.60 -10.98
CA GLU A 171 0.57 -13.53 -10.01
C GLU A 171 0.77 -14.58 -8.93
N THR A 172 0.68 -14.16 -7.69
CA THR A 172 0.92 -15.03 -6.53
C THR A 172 0.03 -14.66 -5.37
N GLU A 173 -0.35 -15.66 -4.57
CA GLU A 173 -1.00 -15.47 -3.29
C GLU A 173 -0.04 -15.90 -2.19
N THR A 174 0.21 -15.00 -1.24
CA THR A 174 1.09 -15.24 -0.10
C THR A 174 0.39 -14.93 1.20
N ILE A 175 0.47 -15.84 2.15
CA ILE A 175 -0.05 -15.66 3.50
C ILE A 175 1.10 -15.35 4.44
N LEU A 176 1.04 -14.18 5.08
CA LEU A 176 1.98 -13.72 6.08
C LEU A 176 1.31 -13.74 7.47
N ASP A 177 1.89 -14.47 8.41
CA ASP A 177 1.51 -14.40 9.82
C ASP A 177 2.11 -13.15 10.47
N LEU A 178 1.27 -12.17 10.77
CA LEU A 178 1.70 -10.91 11.40
C LEU A 178 2.21 -11.06 12.85
N ASN A 179 1.93 -12.18 13.52
CA ASN A 179 2.42 -12.41 14.88
C ASN A 179 3.84 -12.98 14.84
N LYS A 180 4.07 -13.94 13.95
CA LYS A 180 5.37 -14.61 13.80
C LYS A 180 6.26 -13.91 12.78
N LEU A 181 5.67 -13.06 11.92
CA LEU A 181 6.30 -12.42 10.75
C LEU A 181 6.99 -13.45 9.83
N ASN A 182 6.39 -14.63 9.75
CA ASN A 182 6.84 -15.77 8.96
C ASN A 182 5.79 -16.14 7.90
N PHE A 183 6.25 -16.81 6.83
CA PHE A 183 5.35 -17.34 5.80
C PHE A 183 4.61 -18.55 6.33
N ILE A 184 3.31 -18.61 6.00
CA ILE A 184 2.49 -19.79 6.27
C ILE A 184 2.29 -20.59 4.99
N LYS A 185 2.04 -19.93 3.86
CA LYS A 185 1.71 -20.61 2.61
C LYS A 185 1.94 -19.74 1.38
N LYS A 186 2.41 -20.36 0.31
CA LYS A 186 2.45 -19.80 -1.04
C LYS A 186 1.60 -20.66 -1.95
N ASN A 187 0.53 -20.10 -2.50
CA ASN A 187 -0.23 -20.75 -3.57
C ASN A 187 0.24 -20.19 -4.92
N LYS A 188 0.36 -21.06 -5.92
CA LYS A 188 0.37 -20.62 -7.31
C LYS A 188 -1.09 -20.43 -7.72
N ILE A 189 -1.40 -19.28 -8.26
CA ILE A 189 -2.67 -19.00 -8.94
C ILE A 189 -2.55 -19.51 -10.36
#